data_702ba46b7b50005448ac1022bd042e93
#
_entry.id   702ba46b7b50005448ac1022bd042e93
#
_cell.length_a   1.000
_cell.length_b   1.000
_cell.length_c   1.000
_cell.angle_alpha   90.00
_cell.angle_beta   90.00
_cell.angle_gamma   90.00
#
_symmetry.space_group_name_H-M   'P 1'
#
loop_
_entity.id
_entity.type
_entity.pdbx_description
1 polymer ?
#
loop_
_entity_poly.entity_id
_entity_poly.type
_entity_poly.pdbx_seq_one_letter_code
_entity_poly.pdbx_strand_id
1 'polypeptide(L)'
;VSAVLLAAGTVLLKISEGDALGWLDALFFSFSARTAGFSTVPLSGFSNAGLCVLNVLMFIGASPGSTGGGVKTSTVFALLRGIRSAATNTGESAFRYSLPRSAFRKAAVIVMIGLSVVLTGTFLISLAEPALPLRDVLTEVVSAFATVGLSTGITPTLGTAAKLISVAIMYMGRLGPMTIVTVWYFSLGERVS
;
A
#
# COMPACT_ATOMS: atom_id res chain seq x y z
N VAL A 1 7.61 -7.19 12.89
CA VAL A 1 6.50 -6.64 12.10
C VAL A 1 6.29 -7.47 10.83
N SER A 2 7.33 -7.65 9.99
CA SER A 2 7.19 -8.37 8.71
C SER A 2 6.68 -9.80 8.86
N ALA A 3 7.24 -10.60 9.80
CA ALA A 3 6.77 -11.96 10.05
C ALA A 3 5.30 -11.99 10.54
N VAL A 4 4.91 -11.05 11.38
CA VAL A 4 3.53 -10.94 11.86
C VAL A 4 2.57 -10.61 10.71
N LEU A 5 2.95 -9.68 9.84
CA LEU A 5 2.14 -9.33 8.66
C LEU A 5 2.01 -10.49 7.67
N LEU A 6 3.07 -11.28 7.49
CA LEU A 6 3.03 -12.47 6.64
C LEU A 6 2.11 -13.53 7.21
N ALA A 7 2.25 -13.85 8.49
CA ALA A 7 1.39 -14.84 9.15
C ALA A 7 -0.07 -14.39 9.17
N ALA A 8 -0.34 -13.14 9.57
CA ALA A 8 -1.68 -12.57 9.59
C ALA A 8 -2.28 -12.52 8.19
N GLY A 9 -1.51 -12.08 7.18
CA GLY A 9 -1.94 -12.04 5.79
C GLY A 9 -2.32 -13.42 5.26
N THR A 10 -1.51 -14.44 5.53
CA THR A 10 -1.80 -15.83 5.15
C THR A 10 -3.10 -16.32 5.77
N VAL A 11 -3.28 -16.12 7.08
CA VAL A 11 -4.49 -16.56 7.79
C VAL A 11 -5.73 -15.80 7.28
N LEU A 12 -5.64 -14.49 7.11
CA LEU A 12 -6.75 -13.67 6.63
C LEU A 12 -7.14 -14.04 5.19
N LEU A 13 -6.18 -14.28 4.29
CA LEU A 13 -6.45 -14.73 2.93
C LEU A 13 -7.10 -16.12 2.93
N LYS A 14 -6.63 -17.06 3.76
CA LYS A 14 -7.24 -18.38 3.88
C LYS A 14 -8.67 -18.30 4.41
N ILE A 15 -8.94 -17.44 5.38
CA ILE A 15 -10.29 -17.23 5.92
C ILE A 15 -11.21 -16.60 4.87
N SER A 16 -10.71 -15.61 4.09
CA SER A 16 -11.54 -14.90 3.10
C SER A 16 -11.86 -15.72 1.87
N GLU A 17 -10.95 -16.60 1.43
CA GLU A 17 -11.15 -17.43 0.22
C GLU A 17 -11.57 -18.87 0.54
N GLY A 18 -11.54 -19.29 1.80
CA GLY A 18 -11.96 -20.62 2.22
C GLY A 18 -11.19 -21.74 1.49
N ASP A 19 -11.95 -22.68 0.93
CA ASP A 19 -11.36 -23.84 0.23
C ASP A 19 -10.89 -23.52 -1.20
N ALA A 20 -11.25 -22.37 -1.74
CA ALA A 20 -10.80 -21.93 -3.07
C ALA A 20 -9.29 -21.63 -3.11
N LEU A 21 -8.67 -21.32 -1.97
CA LEU A 21 -7.24 -21.02 -1.87
C LEU A 21 -6.55 -22.00 -0.92
N GLY A 22 -5.51 -22.70 -1.41
CA GLY A 22 -4.65 -23.56 -0.58
C GLY A 22 -3.84 -22.76 0.44
N TRP A 23 -3.42 -23.38 1.54
CA TRP A 23 -2.55 -22.73 2.54
C TRP A 23 -1.23 -22.23 1.95
N LEU A 24 -0.67 -23.01 1.00
CA LEU A 24 0.57 -22.63 0.32
C LEU A 24 0.35 -21.42 -0.58
N ASP A 25 -0.78 -21.37 -1.30
CA ASP A 25 -1.11 -20.22 -2.16
C ASP A 25 -1.40 -18.97 -1.32
N ALA A 26 -2.11 -19.11 -0.20
CA ALA A 26 -2.35 -18.01 0.73
C ALA A 26 -1.03 -17.43 1.28
N LEU A 27 -0.07 -18.30 1.64
CA LEU A 27 1.28 -17.90 2.03
C LEU A 27 2.01 -17.23 0.88
N PHE A 28 1.94 -17.80 -0.33
CA PHE A 28 2.56 -17.24 -1.54
C PHE A 28 2.02 -15.82 -1.83
N PHE A 29 0.71 -15.63 -1.81
CA PHE A 29 0.11 -14.28 -2.02
C PHE A 29 0.47 -13.29 -0.92
N SER A 30 0.56 -13.74 0.33
CA SER A 30 0.99 -12.89 1.43
C SER A 30 2.44 -12.40 1.25
N PHE A 31 3.32 -13.25 0.70
CA PHE A 31 4.68 -12.84 0.29
C PHE A 31 4.67 -11.95 -0.95
N SER A 32 3.94 -12.38 -1.99
CA SER A 32 3.90 -11.71 -3.29
C SER A 32 3.35 -10.27 -3.19
N ALA A 33 2.35 -10.06 -2.33
CA ALA A 33 1.81 -8.74 -2.03
C ALA A 33 2.85 -7.75 -1.48
N ARG A 34 4.02 -8.23 -1.05
CA ARG A 34 5.10 -7.41 -0.53
C ARG A 34 6.14 -7.05 -1.59
N THR A 35 5.67 -6.57 -2.72
CA THR A 35 6.45 -6.07 -3.85
C THR A 35 7.15 -7.12 -4.70
N ALA A 36 6.68 -8.38 -4.69
CA ALA A 36 7.16 -9.41 -5.60
C ALA A 36 6.33 -9.53 -6.89
N GLY A 37 4.99 -9.41 -6.78
CA GLY A 37 4.10 -9.28 -7.94
C GLY A 37 3.79 -10.57 -8.69
N PHE A 38 4.17 -11.74 -8.17
CA PHE A 38 3.85 -13.02 -8.78
C PHE A 38 2.51 -13.57 -8.29
N SER A 39 1.78 -14.25 -9.17
CA SER A 39 0.52 -14.90 -8.85
C SER A 39 0.54 -16.38 -9.26
N THR A 40 0.03 -17.27 -8.41
CA THR A 40 -0.15 -18.70 -8.70
C THR A 40 -1.53 -18.97 -9.30
N VAL A 41 -2.51 -18.15 -8.95
CA VAL A 41 -3.89 -18.22 -9.48
C VAL A 41 -4.35 -16.81 -9.92
N PRO A 42 -5.30 -16.71 -10.87
CA PRO A 42 -5.81 -15.42 -11.31
C PRO A 42 -6.53 -14.67 -10.18
N LEU A 43 -6.21 -13.39 -9.96
CA LEU A 43 -6.86 -12.57 -8.95
C LEU A 43 -8.33 -12.25 -9.28
N SER A 44 -8.74 -12.39 -10.55
CA SER A 44 -10.13 -12.19 -10.96
C SER A 44 -11.12 -13.13 -10.25
N GLY A 45 -10.64 -14.28 -9.80
CA GLY A 45 -11.44 -15.25 -9.01
C GLY A 45 -11.53 -14.96 -7.52
N PHE A 46 -10.78 -13.97 -7.00
CA PHE A 46 -10.80 -13.64 -5.58
C PHE A 46 -12.10 -12.98 -5.15
N SER A 47 -12.53 -13.28 -3.93
CA SER A 47 -13.65 -12.60 -3.29
C SER A 47 -13.33 -11.12 -3.02
N ASN A 48 -14.35 -10.30 -2.81
CA ASN A 48 -14.15 -8.89 -2.41
C ASN A 48 -13.37 -8.79 -1.09
N ALA A 49 -13.55 -9.74 -0.18
CA ALA A 49 -12.84 -9.80 1.09
C ALA A 49 -11.35 -10.13 0.89
N GLY A 50 -11.04 -11.12 0.03
CA GLY A 50 -9.65 -11.47 -0.31
C GLY A 50 -8.92 -10.34 -1.01
N LEU A 51 -9.55 -9.65 -1.97
CA LEU A 51 -8.97 -8.47 -2.61
C LEU A 51 -8.75 -7.33 -1.61
N CYS A 52 -9.66 -7.13 -0.66
CA CYS A 52 -9.49 -6.13 0.38
C CYS A 52 -8.25 -6.43 1.26
N VAL A 53 -8.10 -7.67 1.70
CA VAL A 53 -6.92 -8.13 2.46
C VAL A 53 -5.64 -7.92 1.65
N LEU A 54 -5.64 -8.33 0.36
CA LEU A 54 -4.51 -8.12 -0.54
C LEU A 54 -4.16 -6.64 -0.70
N ASN A 55 -5.16 -5.77 -0.90
CA ASN A 55 -4.95 -4.33 -1.03
C ASN A 55 -4.30 -3.73 0.22
N VAL A 56 -4.72 -4.15 1.41
CA VAL A 56 -4.08 -3.72 2.68
C VAL A 56 -2.65 -4.22 2.76
N LEU A 57 -2.39 -5.48 2.42
CA LEU A 57 -1.03 -6.06 2.43
C LEU A 57 -0.11 -5.37 1.41
N MET A 58 -0.60 -5.06 0.21
CA MET A 58 0.14 -4.33 -0.82
C MET A 58 0.43 -2.90 -0.39
N PHE A 59 -0.56 -2.19 0.18
CA PHE A 59 -0.38 -0.83 0.67
C PHE A 59 0.69 -0.74 1.77
N ILE A 60 0.74 -1.76 2.67
CA ILE A 60 1.83 -1.95 3.63
C ILE A 60 2.99 -2.64 2.91
N GLY A 61 3.72 -1.88 2.14
CA GLY A 61 4.78 -2.36 1.27
C GLY A 61 5.97 -2.99 1.99
N ALA A 62 7.15 -2.86 1.40
CA ALA A 62 8.36 -3.55 1.83
C ALA A 62 8.98 -3.00 3.12
N SER A 63 9.95 -3.74 3.65
CA SER A 63 10.75 -3.36 4.82
C SER A 63 11.63 -2.12 4.53
N PRO A 64 12.02 -1.34 5.56
CA PRO A 64 12.97 -0.24 5.39
C PRO A 64 14.27 -0.71 4.74
N GLY A 65 14.83 0.12 3.86
CA GLY A 65 16.05 -0.21 3.12
C GLY A 65 15.82 -1.04 1.86
N SER A 66 14.59 -1.52 1.58
CA SER A 66 14.27 -2.19 0.32
C SER A 66 13.91 -1.17 -0.77
N THR A 67 14.07 -1.60 -2.03
CA THR A 67 13.70 -0.82 -3.22
C THR A 67 12.19 -0.83 -3.53
N GLY A 68 11.39 -1.59 -2.79
CA GLY A 68 9.94 -1.67 -2.97
C GLY A 68 9.23 -0.35 -2.65
N GLY A 69 8.13 -0.06 -3.35
CA GLY A 69 7.28 1.11 -3.13
C GLY A 69 6.33 0.96 -1.94
N GLY A 70 5.31 1.82 -1.92
CA GLY A 70 4.29 1.82 -0.88
C GLY A 70 4.75 2.34 0.48
N VAL A 71 3.86 2.21 1.47
CA VAL A 71 4.15 2.63 2.84
C VAL A 71 5.03 1.60 3.54
N LYS A 72 6.20 1.99 4.03
CA LYS A 72 7.15 1.07 4.67
C LYS A 72 6.60 0.50 5.98
N THR A 73 6.97 -0.75 6.28
CA THR A 73 6.53 -1.43 7.53
C THR A 73 6.93 -0.70 8.81
N SER A 74 8.09 0.00 8.80
CA SER A 74 8.50 0.86 9.92
C SER A 74 7.58 2.05 10.11
N THR A 75 7.04 2.63 9.03
CA THR A 75 6.09 3.74 9.07
C THR A 75 4.77 3.28 9.71
N VAL A 76 4.26 2.12 9.29
CA VAL A 76 3.05 1.53 9.89
C VAL A 76 3.27 1.21 11.37
N PHE A 77 4.43 0.65 11.74
CA PHE A 77 4.77 0.38 13.13
C PHE A 77 4.82 1.67 13.96
N ALA A 78 5.47 2.72 13.47
CA ALA A 78 5.54 4.01 14.16
C ALA A 78 4.14 4.63 14.33
N LEU A 79 3.27 4.52 13.31
CA LEU A 79 1.90 5.00 13.36
C LEU A 79 1.08 4.26 14.42
N LEU A 80 1.10 2.92 14.42
CA LEU A 80 0.36 2.10 15.40
C LEU A 80 0.82 2.36 16.83
N ARG A 81 2.13 2.49 17.04
CA ARG A 81 2.68 2.82 18.36
C ARG A 81 2.30 4.22 18.81
N GLY A 82 2.35 5.20 17.90
CA GLY A 82 1.91 6.57 18.20
C GLY A 82 0.42 6.66 18.54
N ILE A 83 -0.44 5.97 17.78
CA ILE A 83 -1.89 5.89 18.07
C ILE A 83 -2.10 5.27 19.47
N ARG A 84 -1.43 4.15 19.77
CA ARG A 84 -1.54 3.51 21.09
C ARG A 84 -1.05 4.42 22.20
N SER A 85 0.08 5.11 22.03
CA SER A 85 0.64 6.07 22.97
C SER A 85 -0.34 7.23 23.24
N ALA A 86 -0.94 7.77 22.19
CA ALA A 86 -1.94 8.82 22.29
C ALA A 86 -3.20 8.35 23.03
N ALA A 87 -3.66 7.11 22.76
CA ALA A 87 -4.83 6.53 23.41
C ALA A 87 -4.62 6.17 24.89
N THR A 88 -3.40 5.75 25.26
CA THR A 88 -3.10 5.32 26.64
C THR A 88 -2.40 6.39 27.47
N ASN A 89 -2.12 7.56 26.91
CA ASN A 89 -1.39 8.67 27.53
C ASN A 89 -0.02 8.25 28.12
N THR A 90 0.58 7.18 27.56
CA THR A 90 1.89 6.65 27.93
C THR A 90 2.95 7.17 26.97
N GLY A 91 4.19 7.33 27.44
CA GLY A 91 5.29 7.79 26.59
C GLY A 91 5.52 6.90 25.36
N GLU A 92 5.91 7.52 24.24
CA GLU A 92 6.21 6.84 22.99
C GLU A 92 7.49 6.00 23.12
N SER A 93 7.37 4.78 23.63
CA SER A 93 8.49 3.85 23.78
C SER A 93 8.29 2.56 22.99
N ALA A 94 9.33 2.07 22.34
CA ALA A 94 9.39 0.77 21.70
C ALA A 94 10.64 0.03 22.17
N PHE A 95 10.50 -1.17 22.76
CA PHE A 95 11.60 -2.05 23.15
C PHE A 95 12.73 -1.39 23.97
N ARG A 96 12.49 -0.52 24.92
CA ARG A 96 13.47 0.28 25.72
C ARG A 96 13.96 1.58 25.07
N TYR A 97 13.55 1.92 23.82
CA TYR A 97 13.91 3.19 23.20
C TYR A 97 12.69 4.09 23.12
N SER A 98 12.86 5.36 23.45
CA SER A 98 11.83 6.37 23.20
C SER A 98 11.80 6.70 21.71
N LEU A 99 10.62 6.58 21.09
CA LEU A 99 10.42 7.07 19.72
C LEU A 99 10.26 8.60 19.77
N PRO A 100 10.98 9.35 18.94
CA PRO A 100 10.79 10.80 18.88
C PRO A 100 9.37 11.11 18.38
N ARG A 101 8.70 12.08 19.00
CA ARG A 101 7.35 12.53 18.57
C ARG A 101 7.27 12.91 17.11
N SER A 102 8.39 13.32 16.51
CA SER A 102 8.51 13.59 15.07
C SER A 102 8.31 12.33 14.21
N ALA A 103 8.62 11.12 14.70
CA ALA A 103 8.47 9.88 13.94
C ALA A 103 7.00 9.55 13.69
N PHE A 104 6.13 9.71 14.69
CA PHE A 104 4.68 9.54 14.54
C PHE A 104 4.09 10.54 13.55
N ARG A 105 4.45 11.83 13.69
CA ARG A 105 3.96 12.88 12.78
C ARG A 105 4.37 12.61 11.33
N LYS A 106 5.63 12.24 11.10
CA LYS A 106 6.13 11.86 9.76
C LYS A 106 5.41 10.62 9.23
N ALA A 107 5.20 9.60 10.06
CA ALA A 107 4.48 8.38 9.68
C ALA A 107 3.02 8.69 9.27
N ALA A 108 2.33 9.53 10.02
CA ALA A 108 0.96 9.94 9.70
C ALA A 108 0.89 10.69 8.36
N VAL A 109 1.81 11.63 8.10
CA VAL A 109 1.87 12.36 6.82
C VAL A 109 2.10 11.39 5.65
N ILE A 110 3.03 10.45 5.78
CA ILE A 110 3.32 9.46 4.71
C ILE A 110 2.07 8.63 4.38
N VAL A 111 1.38 8.13 5.41
CA VAL A 111 0.18 7.30 5.21
C VAL A 111 -0.95 8.12 4.59
N MET A 112 -1.17 9.36 5.05
CA MET A 112 -2.20 10.25 4.50
C MET A 112 -1.94 10.58 3.02
N ILE A 113 -0.69 10.87 2.64
CA ILE A 113 -0.33 11.10 1.24
C ILE A 113 -0.53 9.83 0.42
N GLY A 114 -0.09 8.66 0.91
CA GLY A 114 -0.31 7.39 0.23
C GLY A 114 -1.79 7.11 -0.02
N LEU A 115 -2.64 7.29 0.99
CA LEU A 115 -4.09 7.16 0.87
C LEU A 115 -4.68 8.17 -0.13
N SER A 116 -4.24 9.43 -0.08
CA SER A 116 -4.70 10.47 -1.02
C SER A 116 -4.36 10.10 -2.46
N VAL A 117 -3.16 9.60 -2.72
CA VAL A 117 -2.75 9.15 -4.08
C VAL A 117 -3.61 7.99 -4.55
N VAL A 118 -3.84 6.98 -3.67
CA VAL A 118 -4.68 5.82 -4.01
C VAL A 118 -6.11 6.25 -4.28
N LEU A 119 -6.73 7.06 -3.41
CA LEU A 119 -8.12 7.50 -3.60
C LEU A 119 -8.28 8.37 -4.85
N THR A 120 -7.38 9.34 -5.07
CA THR A 120 -7.41 10.19 -6.26
C THR A 120 -7.18 9.37 -7.53
N GLY A 121 -6.21 8.45 -7.53
CA GLY A 121 -5.94 7.57 -8.65
C GLY A 121 -7.11 6.66 -8.98
N THR A 122 -7.74 6.05 -7.98
CA THR A 122 -8.94 5.23 -8.15
C THR A 122 -10.09 6.06 -8.73
N PHE A 123 -10.31 7.27 -8.23
CA PHE A 123 -11.35 8.16 -8.76
C PHE A 123 -11.10 8.52 -10.24
N LEU A 124 -9.86 8.93 -10.57
CA LEU A 124 -9.51 9.32 -11.94
C LEU A 124 -9.62 8.15 -12.94
N ILE A 125 -9.18 6.94 -12.56
CA ILE A 125 -9.31 5.76 -13.42
C ILE A 125 -10.78 5.35 -13.55
N SER A 126 -11.57 5.38 -12.47
CA SER A 126 -13.01 5.10 -12.54
C SER A 126 -13.77 6.11 -13.39
N LEU A 127 -13.31 7.36 -13.43
CA LEU A 127 -13.89 8.38 -14.33
C LEU A 127 -13.53 8.11 -15.80
N ALA A 128 -12.29 7.66 -16.06
CA ALA A 128 -11.84 7.34 -17.40
C ALA A 128 -12.44 6.03 -17.94
N GLU A 129 -12.76 5.08 -17.07
CA GLU A 129 -13.24 3.73 -17.41
C GLU A 129 -14.47 3.36 -16.54
N PRO A 130 -15.63 3.97 -16.77
CA PRO A 130 -16.81 3.79 -15.93
C PRO A 130 -17.40 2.38 -15.99
N ALA A 131 -17.03 1.56 -16.97
CA ALA A 131 -17.48 0.18 -17.12
C ALA A 131 -16.74 -0.81 -16.19
N LEU A 132 -15.60 -0.42 -15.62
CA LEU A 132 -14.79 -1.32 -14.78
C LEU A 132 -15.32 -1.34 -13.33
N PRO A 133 -15.34 -2.52 -12.67
CA PRO A 133 -15.74 -2.62 -11.28
C PRO A 133 -14.72 -1.91 -10.36
N LEU A 134 -15.24 -1.15 -9.41
CA LEU A 134 -14.41 -0.36 -8.48
C LEU A 134 -13.37 -1.21 -7.73
N ARG A 135 -13.70 -2.46 -7.37
CA ARG A 135 -12.79 -3.38 -6.67
C ARG A 135 -11.52 -3.65 -7.50
N ASP A 136 -11.68 -3.84 -8.81
CA ASP A 136 -10.57 -4.16 -9.71
C ASP A 136 -9.72 -2.92 -9.96
N VAL A 137 -10.36 -1.76 -10.18
CA VAL A 137 -9.67 -0.47 -10.31
C VAL A 137 -8.87 -0.15 -9.04
N LEU A 138 -9.46 -0.32 -7.86
CA LEU A 138 -8.76 -0.09 -6.58
C LEU A 138 -7.54 -1.01 -6.44
N THR A 139 -7.69 -2.28 -6.79
CA THR A 139 -6.58 -3.25 -6.70
C THR A 139 -5.43 -2.87 -7.66
N GLU A 140 -5.73 -2.46 -8.89
CA GLU A 140 -4.72 -1.99 -9.85
C GLU A 140 -4.00 -0.73 -9.34
N VAL A 141 -4.74 0.24 -8.80
CA VAL A 141 -4.17 1.48 -8.27
C VAL A 141 -3.29 1.23 -7.06
N VAL A 142 -3.73 0.38 -6.12
CA VAL A 142 -2.92 0.03 -4.94
C VAL A 142 -1.67 -0.73 -5.37
N SER A 143 -1.79 -1.66 -6.32
CA SER A 143 -0.66 -2.42 -6.88
C SER A 143 0.33 -1.49 -7.59
N ALA A 144 -0.16 -0.52 -8.36
CA ALA A 144 0.66 0.50 -9.02
C ALA A 144 1.40 1.37 -8.00
N PHE A 145 0.69 1.92 -7.00
CA PHE A 145 1.28 2.75 -5.95
C PHE A 145 2.30 2.01 -5.10
N ALA A 146 2.00 0.78 -4.70
CA ALA A 146 2.92 -0.04 -3.91
C ALA A 146 4.03 -0.68 -4.75
N THR A 147 4.00 -0.52 -6.08
CA THR A 147 4.95 -1.13 -7.03
C THR A 147 5.03 -2.65 -6.90
N VAL A 148 3.89 -3.30 -6.69
CA VAL A 148 3.79 -4.75 -6.48
C VAL A 148 3.77 -5.51 -7.80
N GLY A 149 2.85 -5.15 -8.72
CA GLY A 149 2.69 -5.82 -10.01
C GLY A 149 1.59 -6.88 -10.06
N LEU A 150 0.83 -7.09 -8.97
CA LEU A 150 -0.36 -7.93 -8.98
C LEU A 150 -1.49 -7.22 -9.70
N SER A 151 -2.24 -7.95 -10.54
CA SER A 151 -3.35 -7.43 -11.34
C SER A 151 -4.54 -8.39 -11.31
N THR A 152 -5.75 -7.84 -11.33
CA THR A 152 -6.98 -8.62 -11.54
C THR A 152 -7.18 -8.99 -13.01
N GLY A 153 -6.29 -8.53 -13.89
CA GLY A 153 -6.33 -8.81 -15.35
C GLY A 153 -6.94 -7.69 -16.17
N ILE A 154 -7.32 -6.56 -15.56
CA ILE A 154 -7.90 -5.43 -16.30
C ILE A 154 -6.85 -4.53 -16.97
N THR A 155 -5.57 -4.63 -16.60
CA THR A 155 -4.48 -3.78 -17.13
C THR A 155 -4.43 -3.73 -18.66
N PRO A 156 -4.56 -4.84 -19.42
CA PRO A 156 -4.56 -4.80 -20.90
C PRO A 156 -5.74 -4.03 -21.49
N THR A 157 -6.89 -4.05 -20.80
CA THR A 157 -8.13 -3.42 -21.29
C THR A 157 -8.23 -1.92 -21.01
N LEU A 158 -7.32 -1.39 -20.16
CA LEU A 158 -7.28 0.04 -19.83
C LEU A 158 -7.03 0.90 -21.07
N GLY A 159 -7.75 1.98 -21.20
CA GLY A 159 -7.54 3.01 -22.22
C GLY A 159 -6.26 3.80 -21.98
N THR A 160 -5.87 4.61 -22.96
CA THR A 160 -4.62 5.38 -22.90
C THR A 160 -4.56 6.34 -21.70
N ALA A 161 -5.68 7.00 -21.38
CA ALA A 161 -5.75 7.91 -20.23
C ALA A 161 -5.53 7.17 -18.91
N ALA A 162 -6.21 6.03 -18.70
CA ALA A 162 -6.05 5.21 -17.50
C ALA A 162 -4.61 4.66 -17.36
N LYS A 163 -3.98 4.26 -18.46
CA LYS A 163 -2.57 3.83 -18.48
C LYS A 163 -1.62 4.95 -18.07
N LEU A 164 -1.81 6.17 -18.57
CA LEU A 164 -0.97 7.33 -18.19
C LEU A 164 -1.14 7.68 -16.71
N ILE A 165 -2.36 7.63 -16.18
CA ILE A 165 -2.62 7.82 -14.76
C ILE A 165 -1.89 6.75 -13.94
N SER A 166 -1.98 5.48 -14.35
CA SER A 166 -1.28 4.37 -13.67
C SER A 166 0.25 4.57 -13.68
N VAL A 167 0.84 5.03 -14.79
CA VAL A 167 2.28 5.35 -14.88
C VAL A 167 2.66 6.45 -13.88
N ALA A 168 1.85 7.51 -13.77
CA ALA A 168 2.09 8.57 -12.79
C ALA A 168 2.04 8.04 -11.35
N ILE A 169 1.06 7.17 -11.05
CA ILE A 169 0.92 6.54 -9.72
C ILE A 169 2.13 5.64 -9.42
N MET A 170 2.57 4.81 -10.37
CA MET A 170 3.77 3.97 -10.22
C MET A 170 5.01 4.81 -9.91
N TYR A 171 5.19 5.91 -10.62
CA TYR A 171 6.31 6.83 -10.41
C TYR A 171 6.27 7.46 -9.02
N MET A 172 5.09 7.96 -8.59
CA MET A 172 4.89 8.52 -7.25
C MET A 172 5.16 7.50 -6.14
N GLY A 173 4.69 6.26 -6.32
CA GLY A 173 4.92 5.17 -5.38
C GLY A 173 6.39 4.77 -5.27
N ARG A 174 7.12 4.84 -6.37
CA ARG A 174 8.55 4.51 -6.44
C ARG A 174 9.45 5.57 -5.79
N LEU A 175 9.17 6.85 -6.01
CA LEU A 175 9.88 7.95 -5.35
C LEU A 175 9.71 7.92 -3.83
N GLY A 176 8.58 7.37 -3.37
CA GLY A 176 8.18 7.38 -1.98
C GLY A 176 7.57 8.71 -1.53
N PRO A 177 6.52 8.66 -0.69
CA PRO A 177 5.78 9.85 -0.28
C PRO A 177 6.64 10.91 0.44
N MET A 178 7.70 10.49 1.13
CA MET A 178 8.62 11.40 1.82
C MET A 178 9.44 12.27 0.84
N THR A 179 9.90 11.68 -0.25
CA THR A 179 10.69 12.42 -1.26
C THR A 179 9.85 13.50 -1.92
N ILE A 180 8.59 13.19 -2.22
CA ILE A 180 7.64 14.15 -2.81
C ILE A 180 7.45 15.36 -1.88
N VAL A 181 7.24 15.12 -0.58
CA VAL A 181 7.10 16.19 0.42
C VAL A 181 8.36 17.02 0.54
N THR A 182 9.53 16.39 0.54
CA THR A 182 10.82 17.07 0.69
C THR A 182 11.10 17.97 -0.50
N VAL A 183 10.91 17.48 -1.73
CA VAL A 183 11.09 18.27 -2.96
C VAL A 183 10.13 19.48 -2.98
N TRP A 184 8.88 19.28 -2.56
CA TRP A 184 7.90 20.36 -2.54
C TRP A 184 8.23 21.43 -1.50
N TYR A 185 8.72 21.01 -0.33
CA TYR A 185 9.13 21.94 0.74
C TYR A 185 10.34 22.79 0.33
N PHE A 186 11.34 22.21 -0.31
CA PHE A 186 12.50 22.95 -0.84
C PHE A 186 12.10 23.93 -1.95
N SER A 187 11.22 23.52 -2.87
CA SER A 187 10.72 24.38 -3.93
C SER A 187 9.90 25.57 -3.44
N LEU A 188 9.23 25.46 -2.28
CA LEU A 188 8.51 26.56 -1.64
C LEU A 188 9.45 27.46 -0.83
N GLY A 189 10.50 26.92 -0.22
CA GLY A 189 11.48 27.69 0.56
C GLY A 189 12.30 28.65 -0.27
N GLU A 190 12.64 28.28 -1.52
CA GLU A 190 13.35 29.17 -2.46
C GLU A 190 12.51 30.33 -2.99
N ARG A 191 11.18 30.30 -2.85
CA ARG A 191 10.29 31.38 -3.29
C ARG A 191 10.01 32.43 -2.22
N VAL A 192 10.42 32.19 -0.98
CA VAL A 192 10.16 33.06 0.18
C VAL A 192 11.44 33.75 0.68
N SER A 193 12.59 33.45 0.13
CA SER A 193 13.86 34.14 0.31
C SER A 193 14.13 35.07 -0.88
#